data_c8978102aff064023e4acfa7f07ceffe
#
_entry.id   c8978102aff064023e4acfa7f07ceffe
#
_cell.length_a   1.000
_cell.length_b   1.000
_cell.length_c   1.000
_cell.angle_alpha   90.00
_cell.angle_beta   90.00
_cell.angle_gamma   90.00
#
_symmetry.space_group_name_H-M   'P 1'
#
loop_
_entity.id
_entity.type
_entity.pdbx_description
1 polymer ?
#
loop_
_entity_poly.entity_id
_entity_poly.type
_entity_poly.pdbx_seq_one_letter_code
_entity_poly.pdbx_strand_id
1 'polypeptide(L)'
;MKNIFERLTLMLLPLALFAACQEDEGTDPGHDYAPIATVYEYTAGDGYNADNDCRFRVATNSATQEVYYLAQLDEEKKAMKMTDQQYADYVVEKGTKLDLKAASDTDVYVKDLHGLYDITVVAVRGNTKTQQTIQFSGLDYKPYGQGTWTSSFFGDSWKVDVEYSAVGNRYRIKSLYEDGYGFSFSPNGSNVAVYPNGAIETGYVHRTYGMVSITDQGSTYDAASKTFTFNFKFTVSAGSFGTTPETLTLDK
;
A
#
# COMPACT_ATOMS: atom_id res chain seq x y z
N MET A 1 27.44 34.37 -47.38
CA MET A 1 27.91 33.07 -46.81
C MET A 1 27.56 32.85 -45.34
N LYS A 2 26.72 33.70 -44.71
CA LYS A 2 26.32 33.52 -43.30
C LYS A 2 25.01 32.70 -43.12
N ASN A 3 24.19 32.55 -44.15
CA ASN A 3 22.88 31.94 -44.02
C ASN A 3 22.82 30.41 -44.29
N ILE A 4 23.96 29.82 -44.70
CA ILE A 4 24.01 28.36 -44.95
C ILE A 4 24.38 27.61 -43.68
N PHE A 5 25.19 28.21 -42.80
CA PHE A 5 25.56 27.58 -41.52
C PHE A 5 24.44 27.55 -40.50
N GLU A 6 23.57 28.56 -40.44
CA GLU A 6 22.43 28.56 -39.52
C GLU A 6 21.34 27.57 -39.93
N ARG A 7 21.19 27.31 -41.23
CA ARG A 7 20.18 26.30 -41.69
C ARG A 7 20.68 24.87 -41.56
N LEU A 8 21.99 24.64 -41.52
CA LEU A 8 22.57 23.31 -41.32
C LEU A 8 22.54 22.89 -39.85
N THR A 9 22.66 23.85 -38.94
CA THR A 9 22.60 23.58 -37.48
C THR A 9 21.17 23.29 -37.02
N LEU A 10 20.14 23.84 -37.71
CA LEU A 10 18.73 23.60 -37.36
C LEU A 10 18.20 22.25 -37.89
N MET A 11 18.85 21.65 -38.89
CA MET A 11 18.46 20.35 -39.46
C MET A 11 19.10 19.14 -38.76
N LEU A 12 20.13 19.35 -37.93
CA LEU A 12 20.79 18.28 -37.17
C LEU A 12 20.21 18.06 -35.76
N LEU A 13 19.38 18.97 -35.27
CA LEU A 13 18.77 18.87 -33.93
C LEU A 13 17.63 17.86 -33.81
N PRO A 14 16.82 17.52 -34.83
CA PRO A 14 15.78 16.49 -34.63
C PRO A 14 16.27 15.05 -34.76
N LEU A 15 17.53 14.79 -35.20
CA LEU A 15 18.02 13.43 -35.35
C LEU A 15 18.62 12.84 -34.05
N ALA A 16 18.91 13.69 -33.06
CA ALA A 16 19.45 13.24 -31.78
C ALA A 16 18.38 12.86 -30.75
N LEU A 17 17.06 13.10 -31.04
CA LEU A 17 15.96 12.79 -30.13
C LEU A 17 15.31 11.41 -30.35
N PHE A 18 15.77 10.68 -31.38
CA PHE A 18 15.29 9.31 -31.64
C PHE A 18 16.19 8.20 -31.09
N ALA A 19 17.32 8.55 -30.45
CA ALA A 19 18.20 7.54 -29.86
C ALA A 19 17.99 7.29 -28.37
N ALA A 20 16.91 7.83 -27.76
CA ALA A 20 16.66 7.73 -26.32
C ALA A 20 15.45 6.83 -25.95
N CYS A 21 14.94 6.04 -26.90
CA CYS A 21 14.00 4.95 -26.63
C CYS A 21 14.53 3.70 -27.33
N GLN A 22 15.70 3.20 -26.92
CA GLN A 22 15.87 1.77 -26.89
C GLN A 22 15.17 1.34 -25.59
N GLU A 23 13.86 1.10 -25.67
CA GLU A 23 13.26 0.06 -24.85
C GLU A 23 14.12 -1.16 -25.14
N ASP A 24 14.69 -1.77 -24.09
CA ASP A 24 15.13 -3.15 -24.18
C ASP A 24 13.87 -3.92 -24.56
N GLU A 25 13.69 -4.13 -25.87
CA GLU A 25 12.68 -5.07 -26.36
C GLU A 25 12.95 -6.36 -25.62
N GLY A 26 11.94 -6.81 -24.87
CA GLY A 26 12.05 -8.02 -24.08
C GLY A 26 12.73 -9.09 -24.89
N THR A 27 13.73 -9.69 -24.29
CA THR A 27 14.59 -10.72 -24.85
C THR A 27 13.81 -11.64 -25.76
N ASP A 28 14.35 -11.86 -26.94
CA ASP A 28 13.74 -12.69 -28.00
C ASP A 28 13.30 -14.05 -27.40
N PRO A 29 12.01 -14.44 -27.42
CA PRO A 29 11.57 -15.68 -26.82
C PRO A 29 12.30 -16.87 -27.43
N GLY A 30 13.20 -17.48 -26.68
CA GLY A 30 14.01 -18.63 -27.12
C GLY A 30 15.51 -18.40 -27.10
N HIS A 31 16.00 -17.17 -26.87
CA HIS A 31 17.43 -16.88 -26.72
C HIS A 31 17.84 -16.55 -25.28
N ASP A 32 16.89 -16.53 -24.35
CA ASP A 32 17.15 -16.28 -22.92
C ASP A 32 17.73 -17.52 -22.26
N TYR A 33 19.03 -17.50 -22.02
CA TYR A 33 19.70 -18.56 -21.26
C TYR A 33 19.46 -18.45 -19.76
N ALA A 34 19.13 -17.28 -19.25
CA ALA A 34 18.83 -17.03 -17.83
C ALA A 34 17.32 -17.24 -17.54
N PRO A 35 16.97 -17.87 -16.43
CA PRO A 35 15.59 -17.91 -15.98
C PRO A 35 15.15 -16.49 -15.55
N ILE A 36 13.93 -16.08 -15.88
CA ILE A 36 13.38 -14.77 -15.50
C ILE A 36 11.99 -14.97 -14.93
N ALA A 37 11.71 -14.32 -13.78
CA ALA A 37 10.38 -14.16 -13.21
C ALA A 37 10.10 -12.68 -13.01
N THR A 38 9.07 -12.17 -13.70
CA THR A 38 8.60 -10.79 -13.53
C THR A 38 7.42 -10.79 -12.58
N VAL A 39 7.48 -9.94 -11.56
CA VAL A 39 6.47 -9.85 -10.51
C VAL A 39 5.60 -8.62 -10.75
N TYR A 40 4.29 -8.82 -10.79
CA TYR A 40 3.28 -7.77 -10.89
C TYR A 40 2.49 -7.74 -9.59
N GLU A 41 2.53 -6.61 -8.89
CA GLU A 41 1.75 -6.40 -7.68
C GLU A 41 0.37 -5.83 -8.00
N TYR A 42 -0.64 -6.26 -7.25
CA TYR A 42 -2.01 -5.80 -7.36
C TYR A 42 -2.58 -5.54 -5.96
N THR A 43 -3.57 -4.65 -5.88
CA THR A 43 -4.36 -4.52 -4.66
C THR A 43 -5.12 -5.82 -4.40
N ALA A 44 -5.11 -6.31 -3.18
CA ALA A 44 -5.92 -7.45 -2.76
C ALA A 44 -7.41 -7.12 -2.98
N GLY A 45 -8.13 -8.07 -3.57
CA GLY A 45 -9.54 -7.91 -3.92
C GLY A 45 -10.49 -8.35 -2.80
N ASP A 46 -11.76 -8.56 -3.16
CA ASP A 46 -12.81 -8.95 -2.23
C ASP A 46 -12.45 -10.22 -1.44
N GLY A 47 -12.74 -10.20 -0.15
CA GLY A 47 -12.42 -11.29 0.78
C GLY A 47 -11.00 -11.25 1.36
N TYR A 48 -10.22 -10.22 1.02
CA TYR A 48 -8.88 -9.97 1.54
C TYR A 48 -8.80 -8.59 2.19
N ASN A 49 -7.86 -8.45 3.13
CA ASN A 49 -7.54 -7.15 3.74
C ASN A 49 -6.42 -6.46 2.96
N ALA A 50 -6.77 -5.48 2.13
CA ALA A 50 -5.80 -4.75 1.31
C ALA A 50 -4.69 -4.04 2.13
N ASP A 51 -4.92 -3.80 3.42
CA ASP A 51 -3.94 -3.19 4.33
C ASP A 51 -2.88 -4.19 4.84
N ASN A 52 -3.16 -5.51 4.76
CA ASN A 52 -2.29 -6.55 5.32
C ASN A 52 -2.10 -7.78 4.42
N ASP A 53 -2.83 -7.87 3.30
CA ASP A 53 -2.72 -8.98 2.35
C ASP A 53 -2.11 -8.48 1.05
N CYS A 54 -0.95 -9.01 0.69
CA CYS A 54 -0.31 -8.76 -0.59
C CYS A 54 -0.82 -9.72 -1.65
N ARG A 55 -1.15 -9.18 -2.82
CA ARG A 55 -1.51 -9.93 -4.02
C ARG A 55 -0.51 -9.66 -5.12
N PHE A 56 0.06 -10.70 -5.69
CA PHE A 56 0.94 -10.56 -6.84
C PHE A 56 0.78 -11.71 -7.84
N ARG A 57 1.22 -11.48 -9.06
CA ARG A 57 1.29 -12.49 -10.14
C ARG A 57 2.71 -12.56 -10.65
N VAL A 58 3.13 -13.75 -11.09
CA VAL A 58 4.47 -13.99 -11.61
C VAL A 58 4.37 -14.42 -13.06
N ALA A 59 5.01 -13.70 -13.97
CA ALA A 59 5.22 -14.11 -15.35
C ALA A 59 6.65 -14.61 -15.52
N THR A 60 6.82 -15.72 -16.25
CA THR A 60 8.14 -16.35 -16.47
C THR A 60 8.46 -16.46 -17.95
N ASN A 61 9.77 -16.44 -18.27
CA ASN A 61 10.23 -16.80 -19.60
C ASN A 61 10.31 -18.33 -19.79
N SER A 62 10.53 -18.76 -21.04
CA SER A 62 10.62 -20.20 -21.39
C SER A 62 11.84 -20.92 -20.80
N ALA A 63 12.84 -20.16 -20.33
CA ALA A 63 14.03 -20.72 -19.68
C ALA A 63 13.78 -21.12 -18.23
N THR A 64 12.75 -20.58 -17.59
CA THR A 64 12.45 -20.84 -16.18
C THR A 64 11.87 -22.24 -15.98
N GLN A 65 12.50 -23.04 -15.10
CA GLN A 65 12.07 -24.39 -14.75
C GLN A 65 11.29 -24.42 -13.43
N GLU A 66 11.68 -23.59 -12.48
CA GLU A 66 11.08 -23.50 -11.16
C GLU A 66 11.02 -22.06 -10.69
N VAL A 67 10.03 -21.73 -9.87
CA VAL A 67 9.90 -20.44 -9.20
C VAL A 67 9.61 -20.66 -7.73
N TYR A 68 10.27 -19.88 -6.90
CA TYR A 68 10.06 -19.85 -5.45
C TYR A 68 9.82 -18.41 -5.02
N TYR A 69 9.07 -18.23 -3.95
CA TYR A 69 8.96 -16.92 -3.30
C TYR A 69 9.09 -17.02 -1.79
N LEU A 70 9.56 -15.95 -1.19
CA LEU A 70 9.62 -15.78 0.27
C LEU A 70 9.23 -14.35 0.60
N ALA A 71 8.27 -14.20 1.53
CA ALA A 71 7.97 -12.93 2.17
C ALA A 71 8.70 -12.86 3.51
N GLN A 72 9.53 -11.86 3.70
CA GLN A 72 10.32 -11.67 4.91
C GLN A 72 10.33 -10.20 5.31
N LEU A 73 10.33 -9.91 6.61
CA LEU A 73 10.51 -8.54 7.09
C LEU A 73 11.81 -7.94 6.53
N ASP A 74 11.74 -6.73 6.01
CA ASP A 74 12.88 -6.01 5.41
C ASP A 74 14.07 -5.91 6.39
N GLU A 75 13.79 -5.63 7.66
CA GLU A 75 14.81 -5.57 8.70
C GLU A 75 15.49 -6.93 8.95
N GLU A 76 14.74 -8.03 8.94
CA GLU A 76 15.30 -9.38 9.09
C GLU A 76 16.17 -9.75 7.89
N LYS A 77 15.70 -9.49 6.67
CA LYS A 77 16.48 -9.71 5.45
C LYS A 77 17.78 -8.93 5.47
N LYS A 78 17.74 -7.63 5.83
CA LYS A 78 18.94 -6.79 5.97
C LYS A 78 19.91 -7.29 7.04
N ALA A 79 19.38 -7.80 8.16
CA ALA A 79 20.19 -8.35 9.24
C ALA A 79 20.98 -9.62 8.84
N MET A 80 20.52 -10.37 7.84
CA MET A 80 21.20 -11.55 7.31
C MET A 80 22.52 -11.23 6.62
N LYS A 81 22.68 -10.02 6.06
CA LYS A 81 23.89 -9.57 5.34
C LYS A 81 24.33 -10.52 4.23
N MET A 82 23.39 -11.20 3.60
CA MET A 82 23.62 -12.10 2.47
C MET A 82 23.85 -11.31 1.19
N THR A 83 24.68 -11.85 0.30
CA THR A 83 24.70 -11.38 -1.10
C THR A 83 23.42 -11.80 -1.82
N ASP A 84 23.13 -11.18 -2.97
CA ASP A 84 21.95 -11.52 -3.76
C ASP A 84 21.88 -13.01 -4.11
N GLN A 85 23.03 -13.62 -4.47
CA GLN A 85 23.10 -15.04 -4.77
C GLN A 85 22.83 -15.91 -3.53
N GLN A 86 23.40 -15.58 -2.39
CA GLN A 86 23.15 -16.30 -1.14
C GLN A 86 21.69 -16.20 -0.72
N TYR A 87 21.09 -15.02 -0.92
CA TYR A 87 19.69 -14.82 -0.59
C TYR A 87 18.78 -15.55 -1.57
N ALA A 88 19.11 -15.61 -2.86
CA ALA A 88 18.37 -16.45 -3.82
C ALA A 88 18.43 -17.94 -3.45
N ASP A 89 19.58 -18.44 -2.97
CA ASP A 89 19.73 -19.81 -2.47
C ASP A 89 18.84 -20.05 -1.25
N TYR A 90 18.82 -19.09 -0.32
CA TYR A 90 17.99 -19.13 0.88
C TYR A 90 16.48 -19.15 0.53
N VAL A 91 16.05 -18.31 -0.43
CA VAL A 91 14.65 -18.30 -0.90
C VAL A 91 14.26 -19.64 -1.51
N VAL A 92 15.14 -20.28 -2.26
CA VAL A 92 14.88 -21.63 -2.83
C VAL A 92 14.77 -22.68 -1.71
N GLU A 93 15.59 -22.55 -0.66
CA GLU A 93 15.57 -23.52 0.46
C GLU A 93 14.35 -23.32 1.38
N LYS A 94 13.99 -22.08 1.70
CA LYS A 94 13.00 -21.74 2.75
C LYS A 94 11.66 -21.26 2.20
N GLY A 95 11.63 -20.84 0.96
CA GLY A 95 10.43 -20.24 0.33
C GLY A 95 9.42 -21.27 -0.14
N THR A 96 8.34 -20.76 -0.65
CA THR A 96 7.24 -21.53 -1.24
C THR A 96 7.47 -21.69 -2.73
N LYS A 97 7.46 -22.94 -3.22
CA LYS A 97 7.52 -23.24 -4.65
C LYS A 97 6.17 -22.93 -5.30
N LEU A 98 6.19 -22.20 -6.42
CA LEU A 98 5.00 -21.93 -7.22
C LEU A 98 4.79 -23.05 -8.26
N ASP A 99 3.53 -23.40 -8.51
CA ASP A 99 3.16 -24.26 -9.64
C ASP A 99 3.15 -23.45 -10.94
N LEU A 100 4.15 -23.65 -11.79
CA LEU A 100 4.31 -22.93 -13.05
C LEU A 100 3.21 -23.22 -14.08
N LYS A 101 2.51 -24.37 -13.98
CA LYS A 101 1.41 -24.70 -14.90
C LYS A 101 0.20 -23.81 -14.70
N ALA A 102 0.08 -23.26 -13.48
CA ALA A 102 -0.95 -22.31 -13.10
C ALA A 102 -0.41 -20.85 -13.06
N ALA A 103 0.91 -20.64 -13.09
CA ALA A 103 1.56 -19.39 -12.68
C ALA A 103 1.32 -18.21 -13.62
N SER A 104 1.09 -18.44 -14.93
CA SER A 104 0.83 -17.31 -15.86
C SER A 104 -0.49 -16.58 -15.57
N ASP A 105 -1.43 -17.25 -14.90
CA ASP A 105 -2.79 -16.74 -14.67
C ASP A 105 -3.23 -16.81 -13.20
N THR A 106 -2.38 -17.31 -12.30
CA THR A 106 -2.75 -17.51 -10.90
C THR A 106 -2.16 -16.42 -10.03
N ASP A 107 -3.03 -15.71 -9.31
CA ASP A 107 -2.59 -14.76 -8.29
C ASP A 107 -2.10 -15.50 -7.05
N VAL A 108 -1.00 -14.99 -6.51
CA VAL A 108 -0.44 -15.42 -5.23
C VAL A 108 -0.87 -14.43 -4.16
N TYR A 109 -1.34 -14.93 -3.02
CA TYR A 109 -1.71 -14.13 -1.86
C TYR A 109 -0.81 -14.47 -0.69
N VAL A 110 -0.18 -13.45 -0.11
CA VAL A 110 0.52 -13.54 1.17
C VAL A 110 -0.27 -12.71 2.16
N LYS A 111 -0.78 -13.36 3.22
CA LYS A 111 -1.75 -12.76 4.12
C LYS A 111 -1.12 -12.37 5.45
N ASP A 112 -1.83 -11.46 6.14
CA ASP A 112 -1.55 -11.10 7.53
C ASP A 112 -0.13 -10.55 7.73
N LEU A 113 0.31 -9.73 6.80
CA LEU A 113 1.62 -9.07 6.82
C LEU A 113 1.54 -7.81 7.70
N HIS A 114 2.37 -7.71 8.72
CA HIS A 114 2.45 -6.58 9.65
C HIS A 114 3.86 -6.02 9.68
N GLY A 115 4.07 -4.87 9.06
CA GLY A 115 5.37 -4.23 8.89
C GLY A 115 5.77 -4.08 7.42
N LEU A 116 7.03 -3.72 7.17
CA LEU A 116 7.58 -3.65 5.82
C LEU A 116 8.15 -5.02 5.43
N TYR A 117 7.60 -5.62 4.38
CA TYR A 117 8.04 -6.90 3.86
C TYR A 117 8.70 -6.76 2.50
N ASP A 118 9.80 -7.48 2.32
CA ASP A 118 10.36 -7.82 1.03
C ASP A 118 9.78 -9.18 0.58
N ILE A 119 9.07 -9.18 -0.54
CA ILE A 119 8.60 -10.41 -1.19
C ILE A 119 9.53 -10.68 -2.36
N THR A 120 10.44 -11.63 -2.17
CA THR A 120 11.44 -11.98 -3.18
C THR A 120 11.00 -13.22 -3.93
N VAL A 121 10.98 -13.12 -5.24
CA VAL A 121 10.67 -14.21 -6.18
C VAL A 121 11.96 -14.61 -6.89
N VAL A 122 12.26 -15.90 -6.89
CA VAL A 122 13.46 -16.49 -7.51
C VAL A 122 13.07 -17.45 -8.61
N ALA A 123 13.53 -17.18 -9.83
CA ALA A 123 13.44 -18.08 -10.96
C ALA A 123 14.69 -18.94 -11.06
N VAL A 124 14.50 -20.23 -11.33
CA VAL A 124 15.57 -21.25 -11.33
C VAL A 124 15.62 -22.00 -12.65
N ARG A 125 16.83 -22.22 -13.17
CA ARG A 125 17.16 -23.16 -14.25
C ARG A 125 18.48 -23.86 -13.93
N GLY A 126 18.41 -25.13 -13.54
CA GLY A 126 19.61 -25.86 -13.08
C GLY A 126 20.26 -25.13 -11.91
N ASN A 127 21.52 -24.69 -12.10
CA ASN A 127 22.24 -23.94 -11.07
C ASN A 127 22.12 -22.41 -11.20
N THR A 128 21.48 -21.93 -12.26
CA THR A 128 21.29 -20.48 -12.49
C THR A 128 20.04 -20.00 -11.79
N LYS A 129 20.16 -18.91 -11.03
CA LYS A 129 19.06 -18.27 -10.32
C LYS A 129 19.06 -16.79 -10.60
N THR A 130 17.88 -16.22 -10.79
CA THR A 130 17.64 -14.78 -10.82
C THR A 130 16.55 -14.42 -9.86
N GLN A 131 16.55 -13.20 -9.34
CA GLN A 131 15.54 -12.78 -8.38
C GLN A 131 14.98 -11.41 -8.70
N GLN A 132 13.72 -11.21 -8.31
CA GLN A 132 13.07 -9.91 -8.25
C GLN A 132 12.39 -9.77 -6.89
N THR A 133 12.50 -8.57 -6.30
CA THR A 133 11.87 -8.26 -5.01
C THR A 133 10.87 -7.13 -5.21
N ILE A 134 9.68 -7.29 -4.64
CA ILE A 134 8.71 -6.22 -4.41
C ILE A 134 8.61 -5.94 -2.91
N GLN A 135 8.22 -4.72 -2.54
CA GLN A 135 8.01 -4.35 -1.13
C GLN A 135 6.52 -4.17 -0.86
N PHE A 136 6.05 -4.76 0.22
CA PHE A 136 4.69 -4.60 0.73
C PHE A 136 4.71 -4.01 2.14
N SER A 137 3.90 -2.98 2.35
CA SER A 137 3.78 -2.28 3.63
C SER A 137 2.48 -2.69 4.32
N GLY A 138 2.52 -3.75 5.13
CA GLY A 138 1.38 -4.17 5.93
C GLY A 138 1.22 -3.30 7.18
N LEU A 139 0.00 -2.87 7.50
CA LEU A 139 -0.25 -2.02 8.65
C LEU A 139 0.00 -2.78 9.96
N ASP A 140 0.92 -2.25 10.77
CA ASP A 140 1.25 -2.77 12.09
C ASP A 140 0.95 -1.72 13.16
N TYR A 141 -0.26 -1.75 13.68
CA TYR A 141 -0.73 -0.79 14.66
C TYR A 141 -0.16 -1.08 16.06
N LYS A 142 0.48 -0.10 16.64
CA LYS A 142 0.97 -0.09 18.01
C LYS A 142 0.24 0.98 18.83
N PRO A 143 0.08 0.82 20.14
CA PRO A 143 -0.44 1.87 20.99
C PRO A 143 0.36 3.17 20.81
N TYR A 144 -0.31 4.24 20.43
CA TYR A 144 0.29 5.57 20.33
C TYR A 144 0.14 6.33 21.65
N GLY A 145 -1.05 6.32 22.23
CA GLY A 145 -1.42 7.02 23.45
C GLY A 145 -2.90 7.34 23.45
N GLN A 146 -3.27 8.41 24.15
CA GLN A 146 -4.64 8.90 24.19
C GLN A 146 -4.78 10.22 23.46
N GLY A 147 -6.01 10.54 23.10
CA GLY A 147 -6.43 11.84 22.63
C GLY A 147 -7.77 12.21 23.21
N THR A 148 -8.11 13.48 23.10
CA THR A 148 -9.44 14.01 23.44
C THR A 148 -10.23 14.14 22.15
N TRP A 149 -11.29 13.37 22.04
CA TRP A 149 -12.31 13.55 21.00
C TRP A 149 -13.33 14.58 21.48
N THR A 150 -13.66 15.56 20.65
CA THR A 150 -14.73 16.52 20.89
C THR A 150 -15.71 16.44 19.73
N SER A 151 -16.94 16.06 20.05
CA SER A 151 -18.01 15.89 19.08
C SER A 151 -18.94 17.08 19.07
N SER A 152 -19.01 17.76 17.94
CA SER A 152 -20.03 18.78 17.73
C SER A 152 -21.41 18.19 17.48
N PHE A 153 -21.47 16.94 16.96
CA PHE A 153 -22.73 16.24 16.72
C PHE A 153 -23.42 15.83 18.04
N PHE A 154 -22.66 15.31 19.01
CA PHE A 154 -23.18 14.93 20.32
C PHE A 154 -23.11 16.05 21.36
N GLY A 155 -22.31 17.10 21.13
CA GLY A 155 -22.10 18.21 22.06
C GLY A 155 -21.31 17.81 23.32
N ASP A 156 -20.40 16.82 23.21
CA ASP A 156 -19.65 16.25 24.34
C ASP A 156 -18.20 15.96 23.94
N SER A 157 -17.36 15.68 24.95
CA SER A 157 -15.95 15.33 24.75
C SER A 157 -15.56 14.16 25.65
N TRP A 158 -14.74 13.24 25.10
CA TRP A 158 -14.24 12.07 25.83
C TRP A 158 -12.83 11.65 25.40
N LYS A 159 -12.20 10.81 26.21
CA LYS A 159 -10.90 10.24 25.88
C LYS A 159 -11.06 9.04 24.97
N VAL A 160 -10.16 8.91 24.00
CA VAL A 160 -10.05 7.79 23.09
C VAL A 160 -8.63 7.25 23.08
N ASP A 161 -8.49 5.94 22.97
CA ASP A 161 -7.21 5.29 22.73
C ASP A 161 -6.88 5.35 21.24
N VAL A 162 -5.67 5.79 20.94
CA VAL A 162 -5.16 5.95 19.59
C VAL A 162 -4.03 4.97 19.34
N GLU A 163 -4.09 4.26 18.24
CA GLU A 163 -3.02 3.43 17.72
C GLU A 163 -2.38 4.08 16.49
N TYR A 164 -1.14 3.71 16.20
CA TYR A 164 -0.39 4.23 15.06
C TYR A 164 0.41 3.14 14.39
N SER A 165 0.36 3.11 13.06
CA SER A 165 1.21 2.30 12.20
C SER A 165 2.22 3.18 11.49
N ALA A 166 3.50 3.03 11.83
CA ALA A 166 4.57 3.83 11.24
C ALA A 166 4.75 3.54 9.74
N VAL A 167 4.53 2.29 9.32
CA VAL A 167 4.71 1.85 7.93
C VAL A 167 3.75 2.57 6.98
N GLY A 168 2.50 2.77 7.42
CA GLY A 168 1.48 3.44 6.63
C GLY A 168 1.28 4.91 7.00
N ASN A 169 2.03 5.46 7.98
CA ASN A 169 1.76 6.77 8.59
C ASN A 169 0.26 6.92 8.94
N ARG A 170 -0.32 5.88 9.55
CA ARG A 170 -1.75 5.77 9.76
C ARG A 170 -2.10 5.64 11.23
N TYR A 171 -3.01 6.47 11.70
CA TYR A 171 -3.64 6.40 13.01
C TYR A 171 -4.92 5.58 12.94
N ARG A 172 -5.32 5.00 14.08
CA ARG A 172 -6.58 4.26 14.22
C ARG A 172 -7.19 4.52 15.59
N ILE A 173 -8.50 4.69 15.63
CA ILE A 173 -9.35 4.59 16.81
C ILE A 173 -10.23 3.37 16.60
N LYS A 174 -10.16 2.38 17.50
CA LYS A 174 -10.95 1.13 17.37
C LYS A 174 -12.41 1.29 17.76
N SER A 175 -12.64 2.12 18.77
CA SER A 175 -13.98 2.35 19.35
C SER A 175 -14.11 3.85 19.58
N LEU A 176 -14.98 4.52 18.82
CA LEU A 176 -15.13 5.95 18.91
C LEU A 176 -16.46 6.33 19.58
N TYR A 177 -17.57 6.05 18.92
CA TYR A 177 -18.91 6.35 19.44
C TYR A 177 -19.52 5.14 20.17
N GLU A 178 -19.24 3.95 19.66
CA GLU A 178 -19.67 2.66 20.24
C GLU A 178 -18.52 1.66 20.16
N ASP A 179 -18.55 0.64 20.99
CA ASP A 179 -17.49 -0.38 21.03
C ASP A 179 -17.39 -1.17 19.73
N GLY A 180 -16.15 -1.26 19.21
CA GLY A 180 -15.85 -1.93 17.94
C GLY A 180 -16.13 -1.09 16.69
N TYR A 181 -16.69 0.11 16.82
CA TYR A 181 -16.96 1.01 15.71
C TYR A 181 -15.93 2.16 15.68
N GLY A 182 -14.98 2.04 14.83
CA GLY A 182 -13.88 2.99 14.68
C GLY A 182 -13.48 3.21 13.24
N PHE A 183 -12.41 3.94 13.04
CA PHE A 183 -11.86 4.20 11.72
C PHE A 183 -10.35 4.48 11.81
N SER A 184 -9.69 4.50 10.66
CA SER A 184 -8.30 4.91 10.57
C SER A 184 -8.14 6.15 9.68
N PHE A 185 -7.03 6.87 9.87
CA PHE A 185 -6.79 8.11 9.17
C PHE A 185 -5.29 8.40 9.05
N SER A 186 -4.91 9.12 7.99
CA SER A 186 -3.51 9.49 7.73
C SER A 186 -3.40 10.98 7.43
N PRO A 187 -2.50 11.71 8.11
CA PRO A 187 -2.18 13.08 7.73
C PRO A 187 -1.35 13.08 6.43
N ASN A 188 -1.69 14.01 5.53
CA ASN A 188 -0.93 14.31 4.32
C ASN A 188 -0.80 15.84 4.20
N GLY A 189 0.28 16.37 4.76
CA GLY A 189 0.41 17.80 4.99
C GLY A 189 -0.68 18.30 5.94
N SER A 190 -1.46 19.29 5.51
CA SER A 190 -2.61 19.80 6.25
C SER A 190 -3.91 19.02 6.02
N ASN A 191 -3.94 18.10 5.05
CA ASN A 191 -5.11 17.29 4.76
C ASN A 191 -5.06 15.96 5.53
N VAL A 192 -6.22 15.32 5.67
CA VAL A 192 -6.35 13.99 6.30
C VAL A 192 -7.13 13.09 5.37
N ALA A 193 -6.59 11.92 5.09
CA ALA A 193 -7.33 10.84 4.45
C ALA A 193 -7.98 9.96 5.53
N VAL A 194 -9.26 9.63 5.37
CA VAL A 194 -10.04 8.80 6.30
C VAL A 194 -10.36 7.45 5.64
N TYR A 195 -10.26 6.37 6.41
CA TYR A 195 -10.44 5.01 5.92
C TYR A 195 -11.45 4.21 6.79
N PRO A 196 -12.28 3.37 6.17
CA PRO A 196 -12.41 3.17 4.72
C PRO A 196 -12.93 4.44 4.03
N ASN A 197 -12.60 4.61 2.75
CA ASN A 197 -13.18 5.69 1.95
C ASN A 197 -14.67 5.40 1.72
N GLY A 198 -15.53 6.35 2.08
CA GLY A 198 -16.97 6.20 1.97
C GLY A 198 -17.70 6.28 3.30
N ALA A 199 -18.85 5.61 3.38
CA ALA A 199 -19.65 5.61 4.60
C ALA A 199 -19.08 4.64 5.64
N ILE A 200 -18.94 5.12 6.87
CA ILE A 200 -18.44 4.37 8.03
C ILE A 200 -19.56 4.33 9.07
N GLU A 201 -19.94 3.15 9.51
CA GLU A 201 -20.91 2.98 10.58
C GLU A 201 -20.33 3.44 11.93
N THR A 202 -21.12 4.15 12.71
CA THR A 202 -20.70 4.68 14.02
C THR A 202 -21.03 3.73 15.18
N GLY A 203 -21.86 2.72 14.95
CA GLY A 203 -22.48 1.90 16.00
C GLY A 203 -23.63 2.60 16.72
N TYR A 204 -23.69 3.92 16.68
CA TYR A 204 -24.79 4.69 17.28
C TYR A 204 -26.09 4.51 16.49
N VAL A 205 -27.14 4.09 17.20
CA VAL A 205 -28.47 3.89 16.63
C VAL A 205 -29.39 5.01 17.09
N HIS A 206 -29.69 5.95 16.16
CA HIS A 206 -30.66 7.01 16.45
C HIS A 206 -32.07 6.41 16.64
N ARG A 207 -32.74 6.81 17.72
CA ARG A 207 -34.01 6.22 18.17
C ARG A 207 -35.09 6.13 17.07
N THR A 208 -35.15 7.13 16.18
CA THR A 208 -36.19 7.22 15.14
C THR A 208 -35.68 6.76 13.77
N TYR A 209 -34.39 6.98 13.47
CA TYR A 209 -33.86 6.89 12.10
C TYR A 209 -32.87 5.73 11.91
N GLY A 210 -32.57 4.97 12.96
CA GLY A 210 -31.69 3.78 12.88
C GLY A 210 -30.21 4.12 12.93
N MET A 211 -29.40 3.23 12.36
CA MET A 211 -27.95 3.33 12.36
C MET A 211 -27.47 4.63 11.73
N VAL A 212 -26.56 5.30 12.42
CA VAL A 212 -25.89 6.51 11.93
C VAL A 212 -24.55 6.14 11.32
N SER A 213 -24.28 6.67 10.15
CA SER A 213 -23.01 6.55 9.47
C SER A 213 -22.37 7.93 9.26
N ILE A 214 -21.06 7.97 9.20
CA ILE A 214 -20.27 9.18 8.88
C ILE A 214 -19.60 9.03 7.52
N THR A 215 -19.42 10.15 6.82
CA THR A 215 -18.65 10.21 5.58
C THR A 215 -17.77 11.47 5.63
N ASP A 216 -16.48 11.32 5.33
CA ASP A 216 -15.55 12.44 5.30
C ASP A 216 -15.88 13.44 4.19
N GLN A 217 -15.85 14.72 4.52
CA GLN A 217 -16.09 15.84 3.60
C GLN A 217 -14.87 16.75 3.46
N GLY A 218 -13.68 16.22 3.76
CA GLY A 218 -12.42 16.96 3.71
C GLY A 218 -11.94 17.36 5.10
N SER A 219 -11.23 16.43 5.73
CA SER A 219 -10.64 16.58 7.07
C SER A 219 -9.26 17.24 7.01
N THR A 220 -8.85 17.88 8.10
CA THR A 220 -7.59 18.62 8.19
C THR A 220 -6.79 18.26 9.44
N TYR A 221 -5.48 18.54 9.39
CA TYR A 221 -4.55 18.35 10.50
C TYR A 221 -3.72 19.59 10.75
N ASP A 222 -3.69 20.02 11.98
CA ASP A 222 -2.76 21.04 12.49
C ASP A 222 -1.66 20.38 13.32
N ALA A 223 -0.46 20.34 12.75
CA ALA A 223 0.71 19.73 13.39
C ALA A 223 1.19 20.49 14.63
N ALA A 224 0.93 21.80 14.73
CA ALA A 224 1.38 22.60 15.86
C ALA A 224 0.57 22.30 17.13
N SER A 225 -0.73 22.14 16.99
CA SER A 225 -1.64 21.76 18.09
C SER A 225 -1.86 20.25 18.19
N LYS A 226 -1.33 19.44 17.24
CA LYS A 226 -1.59 18.01 17.11
C LYS A 226 -3.09 17.68 17.04
N THR A 227 -3.84 18.52 16.34
CA THR A 227 -5.29 18.42 16.27
C THR A 227 -5.73 18.04 14.86
N PHE A 228 -6.50 16.97 14.78
CA PHE A 228 -7.25 16.57 13.60
C PHE A 228 -8.65 17.17 13.69
N THR A 229 -9.10 17.80 12.59
CA THR A 229 -10.48 18.27 12.43
C THR A 229 -11.13 17.46 11.34
N PHE A 230 -12.08 16.62 11.73
CA PHE A 230 -12.84 15.76 10.82
C PHE A 230 -14.16 16.44 10.47
N ASN A 231 -14.35 16.76 9.19
CA ASN A 231 -15.61 17.29 8.68
C ASN A 231 -16.51 16.13 8.26
N PHE A 232 -17.27 15.57 9.22
CA PHE A 232 -18.10 14.40 8.95
C PHE A 232 -19.54 14.80 8.60
N LYS A 233 -20.02 14.26 7.48
CA LYS A 233 -21.44 14.25 7.16
C LYS A 233 -22.10 13.07 7.85
N PHE A 234 -23.02 13.33 8.77
CA PHE A 234 -23.78 12.31 9.50
C PHE A 234 -25.03 11.93 8.72
N THR A 235 -25.21 10.65 8.43
CA THR A 235 -26.31 10.11 7.61
C THR A 235 -27.00 8.95 8.27
N VAL A 236 -28.25 8.77 7.91
CA VAL A 236 -29.11 7.62 8.22
C VAL A 236 -29.82 7.20 6.93
N SER A 237 -30.48 6.04 6.92
CA SER A 237 -31.23 5.58 5.73
C SER A 237 -32.27 6.60 5.22
N ALA A 238 -32.84 7.41 6.11
CA ALA A 238 -33.86 8.41 5.80
C ALA A 238 -33.30 9.76 5.32
N GLY A 239 -31.98 10.01 5.43
CA GLY A 239 -31.38 11.29 5.04
C GLY A 239 -30.10 11.64 5.78
N SER A 240 -29.88 12.95 6.00
CA SER A 240 -28.67 13.47 6.62
C SER A 240 -28.97 14.47 7.73
N PHE A 241 -28.17 14.43 8.79
CA PHE A 241 -28.15 15.45 9.85
C PHE A 241 -27.25 16.66 9.50
N GLY A 242 -26.60 16.62 8.33
CA GLY A 242 -25.66 17.65 7.89
C GLY A 242 -24.19 17.25 8.14
N THR A 243 -23.31 18.22 7.89
CA THR A 243 -21.87 18.08 8.16
C THR A 243 -21.51 18.87 9.39
N THR A 244 -20.82 18.23 10.33
CA THR A 244 -20.33 18.84 11.57
C THR A 244 -18.84 18.58 11.73
N PRO A 245 -18.07 19.55 12.27
CA PRO A 245 -16.68 19.32 12.63
C PRO A 245 -16.60 18.50 13.92
N GLU A 246 -15.80 17.46 13.86
CA GLU A 246 -15.40 16.66 15.01
C GLU A 246 -13.89 16.85 15.19
N THR A 247 -13.38 16.90 16.39
CA THR A 247 -11.95 17.10 16.61
C THR A 247 -11.33 16.02 17.47
N LEU A 248 -10.11 15.61 17.11
CA LEU A 248 -9.22 14.78 17.92
C LEU A 248 -7.95 15.57 18.22
N THR A 249 -7.70 15.86 19.48
CA THR A 249 -6.42 16.43 19.94
C THR A 249 -5.61 15.34 20.64
N LEU A 250 -4.42 15.03 20.11
CA LEU A 250 -3.52 14.05 20.70
C LEU A 250 -2.83 14.60 21.95
N ASP A 251 -2.73 13.77 22.99
CA ASP A 251 -2.13 14.18 24.28
C ASP A 251 -0.60 14.25 24.23
N LYS A 252 0.07 13.71 23.16
CA LYS A 252 1.55 13.68 23.01
C LYS A 252 2.04 14.42 21.79
#